data_528985466578ed3402a584b029b81f3f
#
_entry.id   528985466578ed3402a584b029b81f3f
#
_cell.length_a   1.000
_cell.length_b   1.000
_cell.length_c   1.000
_cell.angle_alpha   90.00
_cell.angle_beta   90.00
_cell.angle_gamma   90.00
#
_symmetry.space_group_name_H-M   'P 1'
#
loop_
_entity.id
_entity.type
_entity.pdbx_description
1 polymer ?
#
loop_
_entity_poly.entity_id
_entity_poly.type
_entity_poly.pdbx_seq_one_letter_code
_entity_poly.pdbx_strand_id
1 'polypeptide(L)'
;MSANIQPSPKHRTWVLVSCILQQFAFLCISFGYGLGLPQIVAGFNKSEYYALVGVVYSLTQAIVAPIVATLGDRLGRKWLNVGSLALMCIFLVMTYFANSFVLFLISWALCGVAVGGFMTGPFLIVMDIYEQKDWGKMSGNLVTALSAGMIVGPIVGGLLVDAGSLRGIFLLPIPFFIVAGIIQYAFYPNKKRGGKHSFDALGVILLIFAMVPFVVILNFAGNMFPWKSALTFILAAVTVIAAILLYRRETRIEQPAFALGALKNRVVLVLSLTCLLASAYSVLSAGFLVYFAQAVLQVSATSSATLLMPQVVVSLFLPQIVGRWVSRDSRRYKTALWLMGISLAITLIGISMIKVGSSIVILYVLMAVGGIGYTFLNNCVAPFMTMNISPAEMGAANGCKGFFTTLGVTLMGSIFGMMLGMFQDFTVAISRVFLVGGICCLLVTPLILIFVKTGPRPEA
;
A
#
# COMPACT_ATOMS: atom_id res chain seq x y z
N MET A 1 -32.96 7.01 18.95
CA MET A 1 -33.18 5.68 18.36
C MET A 1 -33.33 5.85 16.83
N SER A 2 -32.24 5.85 16.09
CA SER A 2 -32.32 5.86 14.60
C SER A 2 -32.55 4.42 14.15
N ALA A 3 -33.70 4.19 13.50
CA ALA A 3 -34.07 2.88 12.95
C ALA A 3 -32.89 2.30 12.15
N ASN A 4 -32.51 1.10 12.50
CA ASN A 4 -31.45 0.32 11.83
C ASN A 4 -32.03 -0.15 10.47
N ILE A 5 -32.12 0.77 9.49
CA ILE A 5 -32.58 0.45 8.15
C ILE A 5 -31.49 -0.40 7.49
N GLN A 6 -31.58 -1.69 7.71
CA GLN A 6 -30.77 -2.63 6.95
C GLN A 6 -31.29 -2.69 5.52
N PRO A 7 -30.44 -2.55 4.50
CA PRO A 7 -30.87 -2.67 3.12
C PRO A 7 -31.51 -4.05 2.86
N SER A 8 -32.48 -4.12 1.93
CA SER A 8 -33.07 -5.40 1.53
C SER A 8 -31.99 -6.41 1.09
N PRO A 9 -32.23 -7.71 1.17
CA PRO A 9 -31.24 -8.73 0.76
C PRO A 9 -30.69 -8.51 -0.65
N LYS A 10 -31.55 -8.11 -1.60
CA LYS A 10 -31.14 -7.77 -2.97
C LYS A 10 -30.20 -6.55 -3.00
N HIS A 11 -30.50 -5.50 -2.25
CA HIS A 11 -29.65 -4.30 -2.20
C HIS A 11 -28.28 -4.60 -1.56
N ARG A 12 -28.21 -5.48 -0.53
CA ARG A 12 -26.94 -5.91 0.07
C ARG A 12 -26.04 -6.61 -0.96
N THR A 13 -26.62 -7.48 -1.79
CA THR A 13 -25.87 -8.18 -2.84
C THR A 13 -25.31 -7.20 -3.86
N TRP A 14 -26.11 -6.24 -4.34
CA TRP A 14 -25.64 -5.23 -5.28
C TRP A 14 -24.51 -4.37 -4.70
N VAL A 15 -24.65 -3.93 -3.44
CA VAL A 15 -23.58 -3.18 -2.76
C VAL A 15 -22.31 -4.01 -2.60
N LEU A 16 -22.41 -5.32 -2.31
CA LEU A 16 -21.25 -6.20 -2.26
C LEU A 16 -20.58 -6.31 -3.63
N VAL A 17 -21.36 -6.49 -4.71
CA VAL A 17 -20.84 -6.54 -6.07
C VAL A 17 -20.10 -5.24 -6.42
N SER A 18 -20.64 -4.08 -6.04
CA SER A 18 -19.96 -2.80 -6.26
C SER A 18 -18.63 -2.71 -5.51
N CYS A 19 -18.56 -3.22 -4.27
CA CYS A 19 -17.33 -3.28 -3.49
C CYS A 19 -16.29 -4.23 -4.13
N ILE A 20 -16.74 -5.36 -4.69
CA ILE A 20 -15.90 -6.31 -5.44
C ILE A 20 -15.33 -5.64 -6.69
N LEU A 21 -16.17 -4.99 -7.50
CA LEU A 21 -15.73 -4.26 -8.70
C LEU A 21 -14.72 -3.16 -8.38
N GLN A 22 -14.96 -2.40 -7.31
CA GLN A 22 -14.08 -1.35 -6.84
C GLN A 22 -12.70 -1.89 -6.45
N GLN A 23 -12.63 -2.98 -5.67
CA GLN A 23 -11.38 -3.56 -5.23
C GLN A 23 -10.61 -4.22 -6.37
N PHE A 24 -11.32 -4.88 -7.29
CA PHE A 24 -10.73 -5.41 -8.51
C PHE A 24 -10.09 -4.31 -9.36
N ALA A 25 -10.84 -3.26 -9.67
CA ALA A 25 -10.35 -2.13 -10.47
C ALA A 25 -9.17 -1.41 -9.81
N PHE A 26 -9.20 -1.25 -8.48
CA PHE A 26 -8.12 -0.64 -7.71
C PHE A 26 -6.80 -1.41 -7.85
N LEU A 27 -6.80 -2.73 -7.67
CA LEU A 27 -5.56 -3.52 -7.81
C LEU A 27 -5.16 -3.71 -9.27
N CYS A 28 -6.12 -3.73 -10.18
CA CYS A 28 -5.85 -3.78 -11.61
C CYS A 28 -4.99 -2.60 -12.06
N ILE A 29 -5.35 -1.36 -11.67
CA ILE A 29 -4.52 -0.18 -11.98
C ILE A 29 -3.24 -0.17 -11.17
N SER A 30 -3.27 -0.50 -9.86
CA SER A 30 -2.11 -0.41 -8.97
C SER A 30 -0.95 -1.32 -9.37
N PHE A 31 -1.23 -2.45 -10.03
CA PHE A 31 -0.20 -3.37 -10.52
C PHE A 31 0.01 -3.28 -12.03
N GLY A 32 -0.99 -2.82 -12.79
CA GLY A 32 -0.90 -2.71 -14.25
C GLY A 32 -0.08 -1.53 -14.74
N TYR A 33 -0.17 -0.35 -14.07
CA TYR A 33 0.51 0.87 -14.55
C TYR A 33 2.04 0.74 -14.56
N GLY A 34 2.60 -0.05 -13.65
CA GLY A 34 4.05 -0.22 -13.50
C GLY A 34 4.73 -0.76 -14.77
N LEU A 35 4.00 -1.48 -15.63
CA LEU A 35 4.54 -2.06 -16.87
C LEU A 35 4.82 -1.00 -17.94
N GLY A 36 3.93 -0.03 -18.09
CA GLY A 36 4.10 1.06 -19.04
C GLY A 36 4.89 2.25 -18.49
N LEU A 37 5.04 2.34 -17.16
CA LEU A 37 5.63 3.49 -16.48
C LEU A 37 7.06 3.83 -16.96
N PRO A 38 7.99 2.87 -17.15
CA PRO A 38 9.33 3.18 -17.65
C PRO A 38 9.28 3.91 -19.00
N GLN A 39 8.45 3.43 -19.93
CA GLN A 39 8.31 4.01 -21.27
C GLN A 39 7.57 5.36 -21.24
N ILE A 40 6.56 5.52 -20.38
CA ILE A 40 5.85 6.80 -20.20
C ILE A 40 6.80 7.87 -19.70
N VAL A 41 7.62 7.57 -18.69
CA VAL A 41 8.57 8.52 -18.09
C VAL A 41 9.71 8.83 -19.06
N ALA A 42 10.20 7.83 -19.82
CA ALA A 42 11.17 8.01 -20.89
C ALA A 42 10.63 8.92 -22.01
N GLY A 43 9.35 8.77 -22.37
CA GLY A 43 8.69 9.64 -23.35
C GLY A 43 8.64 11.12 -22.96
N PHE A 44 8.77 11.45 -21.67
CA PHE A 44 8.95 12.79 -21.15
C PHE A 44 10.43 13.22 -21.01
N ASN A 45 11.42 12.38 -21.36
CA ASN A 45 12.84 12.57 -21.09
C ASN A 45 13.15 12.78 -19.60
N LYS A 46 12.47 12.03 -18.72
CA LYS A 46 12.53 12.15 -17.25
C LYS A 46 12.72 10.83 -16.53
N SER A 47 13.47 9.87 -17.15
CA SER A 47 13.69 8.53 -16.62
C SER A 47 14.31 8.51 -15.22
N GLU A 48 15.07 9.52 -14.85
CA GLU A 48 15.65 9.72 -13.51
C GLU A 48 14.60 9.86 -12.41
N TYR A 49 13.36 10.29 -12.76
CA TYR A 49 12.26 10.48 -11.81
C TYR A 49 11.28 9.30 -11.76
N TYR A 50 11.66 8.14 -12.30
CA TYR A 50 10.80 6.94 -12.32
C TYR A 50 10.22 6.62 -10.93
N ALA A 51 11.09 6.53 -9.91
CA ALA A 51 10.67 6.21 -8.56
C ALA A 51 9.75 7.26 -7.94
N LEU A 52 9.94 8.54 -8.30
CA LEU A 52 9.13 9.67 -7.80
C LEU A 52 7.65 9.48 -8.12
N VAL A 53 7.30 8.90 -9.26
CA VAL A 53 5.90 8.65 -9.66
C VAL A 53 5.19 7.76 -8.63
N GLY A 54 5.82 6.65 -8.22
CA GLY A 54 5.28 5.76 -7.19
C GLY A 54 5.25 6.40 -5.80
N VAL A 55 6.30 7.16 -5.47
CA VAL A 55 6.43 7.86 -4.18
C VAL A 55 5.35 8.93 -4.02
N VAL A 56 5.11 9.76 -5.03
CA VAL A 56 4.10 10.83 -4.95
C VAL A 56 2.70 10.25 -4.77
N TYR A 57 2.37 9.17 -5.45
CA TYR A 57 1.10 8.46 -5.29
C TYR A 57 0.92 7.90 -3.88
N SER A 58 1.92 7.18 -3.35
CA SER A 58 1.84 6.59 -2.00
C SER A 58 1.87 7.65 -0.90
N LEU A 59 2.61 8.73 -1.07
CA LEU A 59 2.67 9.85 -0.13
C LEU A 59 1.31 10.55 0.02
N THR A 60 0.67 10.88 -1.11
CA THR A 60 -0.65 11.54 -1.07
C THR A 60 -1.73 10.61 -0.49
N GLN A 61 -1.67 9.31 -0.80
CA GLN A 61 -2.53 8.30 -0.18
C GLN A 61 -2.33 8.24 1.34
N ALA A 62 -1.07 8.24 1.83
CA ALA A 62 -0.75 8.19 3.25
C ALA A 62 -1.28 9.41 4.02
N ILE A 63 -1.16 10.60 3.43
CA ILE A 63 -1.63 11.85 4.04
C ILE A 63 -3.15 11.87 4.12
N VAL A 64 -3.84 11.41 3.08
CA VAL A 64 -5.30 11.52 2.97
C VAL A 64 -6.04 10.44 3.76
N ALA A 65 -5.45 9.24 3.94
CA ALA A 65 -6.11 8.12 4.61
C ALA A 65 -6.68 8.46 6.01
N PRO A 66 -5.96 9.13 6.93
CA PRO A 66 -6.52 9.50 8.23
C PRO A 66 -7.56 10.63 8.15
N ILE A 67 -7.40 11.55 7.18
CA ILE A 67 -8.39 12.61 6.93
C ILE A 67 -9.73 11.99 6.58
N VAL A 68 -9.70 11.02 5.69
CA VAL A 68 -10.88 10.32 5.19
C VAL A 68 -11.52 9.45 6.26
N ALA A 69 -10.74 8.81 7.12
CA ALA A 69 -11.30 8.04 8.23
C ALA A 69 -12.17 8.90 9.14
N THR A 70 -11.69 10.09 9.52
CA THR A 70 -12.47 11.05 10.36
C THR A 70 -13.61 11.71 9.60
N LEU A 71 -13.42 12.02 8.32
CA LEU A 71 -14.43 12.65 7.47
C LEU A 71 -15.58 11.67 7.16
N GLY A 72 -15.29 10.37 7.03
CA GLY A 72 -16.28 9.32 6.79
C GLY A 72 -17.29 9.15 7.92
N ASP A 73 -16.86 9.35 9.16
CA ASP A 73 -17.77 9.29 10.32
C ASP A 73 -18.72 10.51 10.38
N ARG A 74 -18.31 11.68 9.83
CA ARG A 74 -19.10 12.92 9.79
C ARG A 74 -20.04 13.01 8.59
N LEU A 75 -19.51 12.89 7.39
CA LEU A 75 -20.25 13.04 6.13
C LEU A 75 -21.07 11.78 5.79
N GLY A 76 -20.68 10.65 6.37
CA GLY A 76 -21.18 9.33 6.04
C GLY A 76 -20.34 8.65 4.97
N ARG A 77 -20.10 7.38 5.17
CA ARG A 77 -19.23 6.54 4.33
C ARG A 77 -19.67 6.46 2.87
N LYS A 78 -20.98 6.60 2.60
CA LYS A 78 -21.54 6.61 1.25
C LYS A 78 -20.95 7.75 0.41
N TRP A 79 -21.15 8.98 0.85
CA TRP A 79 -20.74 10.16 0.09
C TRP A 79 -19.22 10.24 -0.09
N LEU A 80 -18.49 9.82 0.95
CA LEU A 80 -17.05 9.79 0.89
C LEU A 80 -16.55 8.79 -0.15
N ASN A 81 -17.07 7.54 -0.12
CA ASN A 81 -16.62 6.51 -1.04
C ASN A 81 -17.02 6.83 -2.49
N VAL A 82 -18.28 7.21 -2.73
CA VAL A 82 -18.78 7.59 -4.06
C VAL A 82 -18.04 8.81 -4.61
N GLY A 83 -17.82 9.84 -3.77
CA GLY A 83 -17.08 11.04 -4.17
C GLY A 83 -15.63 10.72 -4.53
N SER A 84 -14.97 9.87 -3.75
CA SER A 84 -13.59 9.44 -4.04
C SER A 84 -13.50 8.62 -5.34
N LEU A 85 -14.50 7.77 -5.65
CA LEU A 85 -14.57 7.05 -6.92
C LEU A 85 -14.74 7.99 -8.11
N ALA A 86 -15.61 8.99 -7.98
CA ALA A 86 -15.80 10.01 -9.02
C ALA A 86 -14.52 10.82 -9.26
N LEU A 87 -13.85 11.26 -8.18
CA LEU A 87 -12.56 11.96 -8.27
C LEU A 87 -11.50 11.08 -8.92
N MET A 88 -11.45 9.78 -8.59
CA MET A 88 -10.51 8.84 -9.21
C MET A 88 -10.71 8.76 -10.73
N CYS A 89 -11.95 8.67 -11.21
CA CYS A 89 -12.23 8.67 -12.64
C CYS A 89 -11.74 9.95 -13.32
N ILE A 90 -12.01 11.12 -12.72
CA ILE A 90 -11.56 12.42 -13.26
C ILE A 90 -10.03 12.48 -13.33
N PHE A 91 -9.34 12.09 -12.26
CA PHE A 91 -7.88 12.16 -12.19
C PHE A 91 -7.20 11.13 -13.11
N LEU A 92 -7.79 9.94 -13.31
CA LEU A 92 -7.29 8.99 -14.30
C LEU A 92 -7.39 9.51 -15.73
N VAL A 93 -8.49 10.19 -16.07
CA VAL A 93 -8.65 10.86 -17.37
C VAL A 93 -7.60 11.98 -17.52
N MET A 94 -7.38 12.80 -16.48
CA MET A 94 -6.32 13.82 -16.49
C MET A 94 -4.93 13.19 -16.69
N THR A 95 -4.65 12.06 -16.04
CA THR A 95 -3.38 11.33 -16.17
C THR A 95 -3.18 10.79 -17.59
N TYR A 96 -4.24 10.29 -18.22
CA TYR A 96 -4.22 9.82 -19.60
C TYR A 96 -3.86 10.95 -20.61
N PHE A 97 -4.49 12.12 -20.46
CA PHE A 97 -4.29 13.28 -21.34
C PHE A 97 -3.10 14.17 -20.95
N ALA A 98 -2.32 13.82 -19.94
CA ALA A 98 -1.21 14.66 -19.48
C ALA A 98 -0.14 14.82 -20.58
N ASN A 99 0.08 16.07 -21.02
CA ASN A 99 1.03 16.42 -22.08
C ASN A 99 2.43 16.79 -21.54
N SER A 100 2.59 16.95 -20.22
CA SER A 100 3.86 17.25 -19.57
C SER A 100 4.07 16.34 -18.37
N PHE A 101 5.35 16.09 -18.02
CA PHE A 101 5.68 15.27 -16.84
C PHE A 101 5.10 15.87 -15.55
N VAL A 102 5.10 17.19 -15.40
CA VAL A 102 4.55 17.90 -14.23
C VAL A 102 3.03 17.63 -14.11
N LEU A 103 2.29 17.79 -15.23
CA LEU A 103 0.85 17.52 -15.23
C LEU A 103 0.56 16.05 -14.94
N PHE A 104 1.35 15.12 -15.51
CA PHE A 104 1.27 13.70 -15.21
C PHE A 104 1.48 13.43 -13.72
N LEU A 105 2.52 14.03 -13.12
CA LEU A 105 2.85 13.84 -11.71
C LEU A 105 1.75 14.40 -10.78
N ILE A 106 1.23 15.58 -11.09
CA ILE A 106 0.13 16.20 -10.33
C ILE A 106 -1.14 15.35 -10.42
N SER A 107 -1.55 14.95 -11.62
CA SER A 107 -2.75 14.13 -11.80
C SER A 107 -2.60 12.77 -11.11
N TRP A 108 -1.42 12.17 -11.14
CA TRP A 108 -1.12 10.92 -10.45
C TRP A 108 -1.10 11.07 -8.92
N ALA A 109 -0.61 12.20 -8.40
CA ALA A 109 -0.72 12.56 -6.99
C ALA A 109 -2.19 12.66 -6.55
N LEU A 110 -3.04 13.28 -7.38
CA LEU A 110 -4.47 13.40 -7.13
C LEU A 110 -5.18 12.03 -7.19
N CYS A 111 -4.72 11.09 -8.02
CA CYS A 111 -5.16 9.68 -7.94
C CYS A 111 -4.85 9.06 -6.57
N GLY A 112 -3.67 9.32 -6.00
CA GLY A 112 -3.32 8.91 -4.64
C GLY A 112 -4.27 9.48 -3.58
N VAL A 113 -4.66 10.75 -3.71
CA VAL A 113 -5.69 11.37 -2.85
C VAL A 113 -7.02 10.62 -2.94
N ALA A 114 -7.49 10.31 -4.14
CA ALA A 114 -8.74 9.57 -4.35
C ALA A 114 -8.68 8.17 -3.75
N VAL A 115 -7.57 7.45 -3.93
CA VAL A 115 -7.37 6.11 -3.35
C VAL A 115 -7.35 6.15 -1.82
N GLY A 116 -6.68 7.12 -1.21
CA GLY A 116 -6.76 7.36 0.23
C GLY A 116 -8.20 7.46 0.73
N GLY A 117 -9.09 8.00 -0.12
CA GLY A 117 -10.52 8.17 0.15
C GLY A 117 -11.33 6.88 0.14
N PHE A 118 -11.00 5.92 -0.70
CA PHE A 118 -11.85 4.74 -0.90
C PHE A 118 -11.19 3.38 -0.59
N MET A 119 -9.90 3.30 -0.33
CA MET A 119 -9.17 2.03 -0.21
C MET A 119 -9.76 1.11 0.87
N THR A 120 -10.08 1.65 2.03
CA THR A 120 -10.67 0.91 3.16
C THR A 120 -12.20 0.88 3.13
N GLY A 121 -12.81 1.73 2.31
CA GLY A 121 -14.27 1.90 2.21
C GLY A 121 -15.04 0.60 2.04
N PRO A 122 -14.72 -0.28 1.07
CA PRO A 122 -15.42 -1.53 0.83
C PRO A 122 -15.49 -2.46 2.04
N PHE A 123 -14.39 -2.59 2.80
CA PHE A 123 -14.39 -3.40 4.02
C PHE A 123 -15.31 -2.83 5.09
N LEU A 124 -15.30 -1.50 5.26
CA LEU A 124 -16.18 -0.82 6.21
C LEU A 124 -17.66 -0.88 5.77
N ILE A 125 -17.95 -0.79 4.46
CA ILE A 125 -19.28 -0.95 3.89
C ILE A 125 -19.81 -2.36 4.17
N VAL A 126 -18.99 -3.39 3.98
CA VAL A 126 -19.36 -4.79 4.30
C VAL A 126 -19.72 -4.93 5.78
N MET A 127 -18.94 -4.34 6.69
CA MET A 127 -19.24 -4.35 8.14
C MET A 127 -20.54 -3.59 8.50
N ASP A 128 -20.94 -2.61 7.69
CA ASP A 128 -22.16 -1.84 7.92
C ASP A 128 -23.44 -2.55 7.46
N ILE A 129 -23.35 -3.44 6.44
CA ILE A 129 -24.51 -4.06 5.81
C ILE A 129 -24.69 -5.54 6.15
N TYR A 130 -23.66 -6.23 6.64
CA TYR A 130 -23.71 -7.64 7.03
C TYR A 130 -23.57 -7.81 8.55
N GLU A 131 -24.09 -8.93 9.05
CA GLU A 131 -23.93 -9.31 10.45
C GLU A 131 -22.48 -9.79 10.71
N GLN A 132 -22.03 -9.65 11.96
CA GLN A 132 -20.66 -9.97 12.37
C GLN A 132 -20.24 -11.42 12.01
N LYS A 133 -21.18 -12.37 12.06
CA LYS A 133 -20.94 -13.76 11.66
C LYS A 133 -20.55 -13.93 10.19
N ASP A 134 -20.99 -13.03 9.32
CA ASP A 134 -20.77 -13.07 7.87
C ASP A 134 -19.60 -12.20 7.41
N TRP A 135 -19.03 -11.36 8.27
CA TRP A 135 -17.95 -10.43 7.91
C TRP A 135 -16.75 -11.14 7.26
N GLY A 136 -16.32 -12.27 7.84
CA GLY A 136 -15.19 -13.04 7.31
C GLY A 136 -15.43 -13.52 5.88
N LYS A 137 -16.64 -14.08 5.61
CA LYS A 137 -17.01 -14.56 4.27
C LYS A 137 -17.10 -13.43 3.27
N MET A 138 -17.76 -12.33 3.63
CA MET A 138 -17.96 -11.20 2.71
C MET A 138 -16.67 -10.43 2.45
N SER A 139 -15.84 -10.22 3.48
CA SER A 139 -14.49 -9.65 3.30
C SER A 139 -13.58 -10.57 2.48
N GLY A 140 -13.75 -11.89 2.59
CA GLY A 140 -13.06 -12.86 1.75
C GLY A 140 -13.32 -12.64 0.25
N ASN A 141 -14.55 -12.31 -0.13
CA ASN A 141 -14.89 -11.97 -1.53
C ASN A 141 -14.15 -10.72 -2.01
N LEU A 142 -13.94 -9.72 -1.13
CA LEU A 142 -13.17 -8.52 -1.48
C LEU A 142 -11.68 -8.86 -1.67
N VAL A 143 -11.12 -9.73 -0.83
CA VAL A 143 -9.73 -10.20 -0.97
C VAL A 143 -9.55 -11.00 -2.26
N THR A 144 -10.54 -11.82 -2.64
CA THR A 144 -10.52 -12.54 -3.92
C THR A 144 -10.53 -11.56 -5.10
N ALA A 145 -11.33 -10.49 -5.02
CA ALA A 145 -11.37 -9.44 -6.05
C ALA A 145 -10.02 -8.70 -6.16
N LEU A 146 -9.39 -8.39 -5.02
CA LEU A 146 -8.04 -7.82 -4.98
C LEU A 146 -7.04 -8.75 -5.69
N SER A 147 -7.04 -10.05 -5.36
CA SER A 147 -6.15 -11.04 -5.99
C SER A 147 -6.38 -11.16 -7.49
N ALA A 148 -7.64 -11.14 -7.94
CA ALA A 148 -7.97 -11.12 -9.36
C ALA A 148 -7.43 -9.87 -10.07
N GLY A 149 -7.55 -8.69 -9.45
CA GLY A 149 -6.98 -7.44 -9.97
C GLY A 149 -5.45 -7.48 -10.08
N MET A 150 -4.77 -8.08 -9.09
CA MET A 150 -3.31 -8.30 -9.13
C MET A 150 -2.86 -9.18 -10.31
N ILE A 151 -3.70 -10.12 -10.76
CA ILE A 151 -3.42 -10.99 -11.90
C ILE A 151 -3.74 -10.27 -13.21
N VAL A 152 -4.96 -9.75 -13.32
CA VAL A 152 -5.50 -9.19 -14.56
C VAL A 152 -4.80 -7.87 -14.90
N GLY A 153 -4.50 -7.04 -13.90
CA GLY A 153 -3.86 -5.73 -14.11
C GLY A 153 -2.57 -5.80 -14.90
N PRO A 154 -1.55 -6.55 -14.45
CA PRO A 154 -0.31 -6.71 -15.18
C PRO A 154 -0.49 -7.35 -16.56
N ILE A 155 -1.36 -8.35 -16.71
CA ILE A 155 -1.60 -8.99 -18.02
C ILE A 155 -2.15 -7.98 -19.01
N VAL A 156 -3.23 -7.29 -18.64
CA VAL A 156 -3.84 -6.29 -19.53
C VAL A 156 -2.93 -5.09 -19.72
N GLY A 157 -2.21 -4.66 -18.68
CA GLY A 157 -1.20 -3.62 -18.75
C GLY A 157 -0.10 -3.97 -19.75
N GLY A 158 0.45 -5.19 -19.68
CA GLY A 158 1.45 -5.68 -20.63
C GLY A 158 0.95 -5.72 -22.06
N LEU A 159 -0.26 -6.25 -22.29
CA LEU A 159 -0.88 -6.28 -23.62
C LEU A 159 -1.07 -4.88 -24.21
N LEU A 160 -1.50 -3.91 -23.38
CA LEU A 160 -1.66 -2.51 -23.80
C LEU A 160 -0.31 -1.86 -24.16
N VAL A 161 0.73 -2.15 -23.39
CA VAL A 161 2.10 -1.67 -23.67
C VAL A 161 2.62 -2.27 -24.98
N ASP A 162 2.50 -3.59 -25.16
CA ASP A 162 2.95 -4.27 -26.38
C ASP A 162 2.14 -3.83 -27.63
N ALA A 163 0.88 -3.42 -27.46
CA ALA A 163 0.04 -2.82 -28.49
C ALA A 163 0.32 -1.32 -28.74
N GLY A 164 1.32 -0.72 -28.07
CA GLY A 164 1.68 0.70 -28.20
C GLY A 164 0.78 1.67 -27.45
N SER A 165 -0.22 1.20 -26.70
CA SER A 165 -1.13 2.05 -25.92
C SER A 165 -0.66 2.22 -24.47
N LEU A 166 0.52 2.87 -24.29
CA LEU A 166 1.18 2.99 -23.00
C LEU A 166 0.30 3.56 -21.87
N ARG A 167 -0.58 4.50 -22.20
CA ARG A 167 -1.46 5.19 -21.25
C ARG A 167 -2.84 4.57 -21.14
N GLY A 168 -3.20 3.62 -22.02
CA GLY A 168 -4.51 2.97 -22.03
C GLY A 168 -4.88 2.30 -20.69
N ILE A 169 -3.87 1.89 -19.92
CA ILE A 169 -4.06 1.29 -18.59
C ILE A 169 -4.79 2.22 -17.61
N PHE A 170 -4.66 3.55 -17.75
CA PHE A 170 -5.35 4.51 -16.87
C PHE A 170 -6.85 4.59 -17.16
N LEU A 171 -7.29 4.28 -18.38
CA LEU A 171 -8.71 4.27 -18.72
C LEU A 171 -9.41 2.96 -18.34
N LEU A 172 -8.68 1.86 -18.25
CA LEU A 172 -9.22 0.52 -18.01
C LEU A 172 -10.11 0.42 -16.75
N PRO A 173 -9.74 0.95 -15.57
CA PRO A 173 -10.53 0.80 -14.35
C PRO A 173 -11.75 1.73 -14.29
N ILE A 174 -11.83 2.76 -15.13
CA ILE A 174 -12.87 3.79 -15.09
C ILE A 174 -14.28 3.21 -15.18
N PRO A 175 -14.62 2.31 -16.15
CA PRO A 175 -15.96 1.72 -16.22
C PRO A 175 -16.36 1.01 -14.93
N PHE A 176 -15.42 0.29 -14.29
CA PHE A 176 -15.67 -0.42 -13.05
C PHE A 176 -15.93 0.54 -11.89
N PHE A 177 -15.17 1.64 -11.78
CA PHE A 177 -15.39 2.67 -10.77
C PHE A 177 -16.71 3.40 -10.95
N ILE A 178 -17.10 3.71 -12.19
CA ILE A 178 -18.39 4.34 -12.50
C ILE A 178 -19.54 3.42 -12.09
N VAL A 179 -19.52 2.15 -12.51
CA VAL A 179 -20.56 1.17 -12.16
C VAL A 179 -20.62 0.97 -10.64
N ALA A 180 -19.48 0.82 -9.98
CA ALA A 180 -19.44 0.70 -8.54
C ALA A 180 -20.01 1.93 -7.84
N GLY A 181 -19.66 3.14 -8.29
CA GLY A 181 -20.16 4.40 -7.75
C GLY A 181 -21.67 4.55 -7.91
N ILE A 182 -22.21 4.24 -9.09
CA ILE A 182 -23.67 4.29 -9.36
C ILE A 182 -24.41 3.31 -8.44
N ILE A 183 -23.95 2.07 -8.33
CA ILE A 183 -24.60 1.05 -7.47
C ILE A 183 -24.56 1.49 -6.01
N GLN A 184 -23.42 1.99 -5.51
CA GLN A 184 -23.32 2.47 -4.14
C GLN A 184 -24.18 3.70 -3.90
N TYR A 185 -24.23 4.62 -4.86
CA TYR A 185 -25.12 5.78 -4.79
C TYR A 185 -26.59 5.37 -4.69
N ALA A 186 -27.03 4.39 -5.46
CA ALA A 186 -28.41 3.96 -5.51
C ALA A 186 -28.82 3.11 -4.28
N PHE A 187 -27.98 2.15 -3.88
CA PHE A 187 -28.41 1.07 -2.98
C PHE A 187 -27.74 1.11 -1.58
N TYR A 188 -26.61 1.84 -1.39
CA TYR A 188 -26.00 1.93 -0.07
C TYR A 188 -26.60 3.06 0.75
N PRO A 189 -27.16 2.77 1.95
CA PRO A 189 -27.74 3.79 2.81
C PRO A 189 -26.66 4.66 3.45
N ASN A 190 -26.88 5.97 3.50
CA ASN A 190 -25.97 6.87 4.18
C ASN A 190 -26.19 6.81 5.69
N LYS A 191 -25.32 6.14 6.41
CA LYS A 191 -25.33 6.11 7.89
C LYS A 191 -24.31 7.12 8.41
N LYS A 192 -24.79 8.22 8.98
CA LYS A 192 -23.93 9.13 9.75
C LYS A 192 -23.77 8.52 11.16
N ARG A 193 -22.55 8.21 11.56
CA ARG A 193 -22.23 7.84 12.93
C ARG A 193 -22.08 9.14 13.73
N GLY A 194 -23.13 9.55 14.44
CA GLY A 194 -23.12 10.73 15.28
C GLY A 194 -22.15 10.56 16.46
N GLY A 195 -20.95 11.12 16.34
CA GLY A 195 -19.98 11.28 17.40
C GLY A 195 -19.31 12.65 17.26
N LYS A 196 -18.98 13.30 18.38
CA LYS A 196 -18.16 14.52 18.39
C LYS A 196 -16.70 14.15 18.11
N HIS A 197 -16.42 13.58 16.93
CA HIS A 197 -15.03 13.38 16.52
C HIS A 197 -14.47 14.73 16.06
N SER A 198 -13.55 15.30 16.81
CA SER A 198 -12.83 16.50 16.40
C SER A 198 -11.84 16.11 15.30
N PHE A 199 -11.94 16.78 14.15
CA PHE A 199 -10.94 16.61 13.08
C PHE A 199 -9.63 17.29 13.49
N ASP A 200 -8.56 16.53 13.61
CA ASP A 200 -7.24 17.06 13.93
C ASP A 200 -6.56 17.65 12.68
N ALA A 201 -7.04 18.81 12.25
CA ALA A 201 -6.47 19.52 11.10
C ALA A 201 -4.99 19.85 11.31
N LEU A 202 -4.58 20.22 12.53
CA LEU A 202 -3.20 20.55 12.82
C LEU A 202 -2.30 19.32 12.77
N GLY A 203 -2.76 18.15 13.26
CA GLY A 203 -2.02 16.89 13.11
C GLY A 203 -1.78 16.52 11.65
N VAL A 204 -2.78 16.69 10.79
CA VAL A 204 -2.63 16.49 9.34
C VAL A 204 -1.64 17.48 8.72
N ILE A 205 -1.71 18.77 9.05
CA ILE A 205 -0.78 19.79 8.57
C ILE A 205 0.65 19.45 9.00
N LEU A 206 0.85 19.06 10.26
CA LEU A 206 2.16 18.65 10.77
C LEU A 206 2.69 17.41 10.05
N LEU A 207 1.81 16.45 9.70
CA LEU A 207 2.19 15.29 8.89
C LEU A 207 2.69 15.71 7.50
N ILE A 208 1.98 16.63 6.83
CA ILE A 208 2.38 17.15 5.52
C ILE A 208 3.77 17.78 5.63
N PHE A 209 4.00 18.65 6.63
CA PHE A 209 5.30 19.29 6.85
C PHE A 209 6.39 18.34 7.33
N ALA A 210 6.05 17.19 7.92
CA ALA A 210 7.02 16.16 8.25
C ALA A 210 7.39 15.29 7.05
N MET A 211 6.42 14.94 6.18
CA MET A 211 6.62 13.98 5.09
C MET A 211 7.06 14.61 3.78
N VAL A 212 6.42 15.69 3.35
CA VAL A 212 6.70 16.29 2.03
C VAL A 212 8.13 16.79 1.91
N PRO A 213 8.67 17.61 2.84
CA PRO A 213 10.05 18.08 2.75
C PRO A 213 11.06 16.92 2.80
N PHE A 214 10.78 15.88 3.60
CA PHE A 214 11.64 14.71 3.69
C PHE A 214 11.71 13.95 2.35
N VAL A 215 10.56 13.73 1.71
CA VAL A 215 10.49 13.10 0.39
C VAL A 215 11.16 13.95 -0.68
N VAL A 216 11.01 15.28 -0.61
CA VAL A 216 11.70 16.22 -1.52
C VAL A 216 13.21 16.09 -1.38
N ILE A 217 13.75 16.05 -0.16
CA ILE A 217 15.19 15.84 0.05
C ILE A 217 15.64 14.53 -0.60
N LEU A 218 14.97 13.40 -0.31
CA LEU A 218 15.40 12.09 -0.79
C LEU A 218 15.36 11.95 -2.32
N ASN A 219 14.46 12.64 -3.01
CA ASN A 219 14.30 12.51 -4.47
C ASN A 219 15.03 13.59 -5.28
N PHE A 220 15.33 14.75 -4.69
CA PHE A 220 15.86 15.88 -5.45
C PHE A 220 17.23 16.37 -4.96
N ALA A 221 17.62 16.08 -3.71
CA ALA A 221 18.96 16.43 -3.24
C ALA A 221 20.02 15.60 -3.97
N GLY A 222 21.08 16.26 -4.38
CA GLY A 222 22.14 15.68 -5.21
C GLY A 222 21.92 15.83 -6.72
N ASN A 223 20.64 15.98 -7.17
CA ASN A 223 20.29 16.17 -8.57
C ASN A 223 19.88 17.61 -8.88
N MET A 224 18.85 18.14 -8.18
CA MET A 224 18.35 19.52 -8.40
C MET A 224 19.03 20.54 -7.51
N PHE A 225 19.44 20.14 -6.30
CA PHE A 225 20.17 21.00 -5.36
C PHE A 225 21.19 20.18 -4.56
N PRO A 226 22.34 20.78 -4.16
CA PRO A 226 23.39 20.07 -3.44
C PRO A 226 22.92 19.56 -2.06
N TRP A 227 23.40 18.40 -1.63
CA TRP A 227 23.13 17.85 -0.28
C TRP A 227 23.52 18.83 0.84
N LYS A 228 24.57 19.64 0.63
CA LYS A 228 25.06 20.64 1.58
C LYS A 228 24.48 22.04 1.33
N SER A 229 23.34 22.17 0.66
CA SER A 229 22.71 23.48 0.41
C SER A 229 21.90 23.96 1.62
N ALA A 230 21.74 25.27 1.75
CA ALA A 230 20.85 25.87 2.76
C ALA A 230 19.42 25.33 2.65
N LEU A 231 18.94 25.07 1.41
CA LEU A 231 17.61 24.51 1.17
C LEU A 231 17.47 23.11 1.80
N THR A 232 18.48 22.23 1.66
CA THR A 232 18.47 20.89 2.27
C THR A 232 18.38 20.99 3.80
N PHE A 233 19.14 21.88 4.42
CA PHE A 233 19.10 22.08 5.87
C PHE A 233 17.77 22.65 6.36
N ILE A 234 17.18 23.60 5.61
CA ILE A 234 15.86 24.16 5.93
C ILE A 234 14.80 23.05 5.85
N LEU A 235 14.75 22.28 4.76
CA LEU A 235 13.80 21.17 4.59
C LEU A 235 13.97 20.11 5.67
N ALA A 236 15.21 19.76 6.04
CA ALA A 236 15.50 18.82 7.10
C ALA A 236 15.04 19.37 8.47
N ALA A 237 15.29 20.61 8.77
CA ALA A 237 14.84 21.25 10.00
C ALA A 237 13.31 21.28 10.08
N VAL A 238 12.62 21.65 8.98
CA VAL A 238 11.14 21.61 8.90
C VAL A 238 10.62 20.21 9.17
N THR A 239 11.21 19.19 8.54
CA THR A 239 10.85 17.78 8.73
C THR A 239 10.98 17.37 10.21
N VAL A 240 12.14 17.64 10.83
CA VAL A 240 12.40 17.23 12.22
C VAL A 240 11.48 17.98 13.20
N ILE A 241 11.35 19.31 13.04
CA ILE A 241 10.48 20.12 13.90
C ILE A 241 9.02 19.66 13.79
N ALA A 242 8.52 19.47 12.56
CA ALA A 242 7.16 19.02 12.31
C ALA A 242 6.91 17.60 12.86
N ALA A 243 7.88 16.67 12.74
CA ALA A 243 7.79 15.33 13.30
C ALA A 243 7.74 15.34 14.84
N ILE A 244 8.57 16.17 15.48
CA ILE A 244 8.56 16.33 16.95
C ILE A 244 7.23 16.93 17.43
N LEU A 245 6.73 17.96 16.73
CA LEU A 245 5.46 18.60 17.09
C LEU A 245 4.29 17.65 16.85
N LEU A 246 4.29 16.89 15.75
CA LEU A 246 3.31 15.84 15.47
C LEU A 246 3.29 14.80 16.58
N TYR A 247 4.45 14.24 16.94
CA TYR A 247 4.54 13.25 18.00
C TYR A 247 4.02 13.78 19.35
N ARG A 248 4.43 15.00 19.74
CA ARG A 248 3.95 15.65 20.98
C ARG A 248 2.44 15.89 20.97
N ARG A 249 1.88 16.27 19.83
CA ARG A 249 0.45 16.50 19.68
C ARG A 249 -0.34 15.20 19.76
N GLU A 250 0.04 14.20 18.96
CA GLU A 250 -0.61 12.88 18.88
C GLU A 250 -0.62 12.14 20.22
N THR A 251 0.38 12.38 21.09
CA THR A 251 0.41 11.78 22.44
C THR A 251 -0.39 12.52 23.49
N ARG A 252 -0.89 13.75 23.20
CA ARG A 252 -1.63 14.60 24.15
C ARG A 252 -3.11 14.71 23.88
N ILE A 253 -3.56 14.44 22.64
CA ILE A 253 -4.96 14.60 22.22
C ILE A 253 -5.72 13.29 22.46
N GLU A 254 -6.95 13.39 22.97
CA GLU A 254 -7.81 12.23 23.22
C GLU A 254 -8.23 11.49 21.94
N GLN A 255 -8.30 12.19 20.81
CA GLN A 255 -8.68 11.63 19.51
C GLN A 255 -7.64 12.02 18.43
N PRO A 256 -6.46 11.42 18.48
CA PRO A 256 -5.39 11.72 17.53
C PRO A 256 -5.73 11.20 16.13
N ALA A 257 -5.22 11.91 15.10
CA ALA A 257 -5.39 11.50 13.70
C ALA A 257 -4.73 10.14 13.39
N PHE A 258 -3.62 9.83 14.06
CA PHE A 258 -2.81 8.62 13.80
C PHE A 258 -2.73 7.65 14.97
N ALA A 259 -3.28 8.03 16.13
CA ALA A 259 -3.24 7.22 17.36
C ALA A 259 -1.83 6.69 17.72
N LEU A 260 -0.78 7.52 17.50
CA LEU A 260 0.61 7.17 17.80
C LEU A 260 0.84 6.78 19.26
N GLY A 261 -0.10 7.14 20.17
CA GLY A 261 -0.10 6.68 21.56
C GLY A 261 -0.09 5.15 21.70
N ALA A 262 -0.66 4.42 20.74
CA ALA A 262 -0.63 2.96 20.71
C ALA A 262 0.81 2.39 20.56
N LEU A 263 1.76 3.18 20.03
CA LEU A 263 3.17 2.79 19.92
C LEU A 263 3.88 2.66 21.29
N LYS A 264 3.28 3.16 22.38
CA LYS A 264 3.75 2.87 23.74
C LYS A 264 3.71 1.38 24.04
N ASN A 265 2.77 0.65 23.43
CA ASN A 265 2.76 -0.80 23.50
C ASN A 265 3.88 -1.37 22.61
N ARG A 266 4.79 -2.12 23.24
CA ARG A 266 5.97 -2.69 22.58
C ARG A 266 5.63 -3.59 21.39
N VAL A 267 4.52 -4.36 21.48
CA VAL A 267 4.08 -5.25 20.40
C VAL A 267 3.62 -4.43 19.19
N VAL A 268 2.82 -3.37 19.43
CA VAL A 268 2.36 -2.46 18.37
C VAL A 268 3.54 -1.79 17.68
N LEU A 269 4.50 -1.28 18.46
CA LEU A 269 5.70 -0.64 17.92
C LEU A 269 6.51 -1.59 17.04
N VAL A 270 6.83 -2.80 17.53
CA VAL A 270 7.66 -3.77 16.80
C VAL A 270 6.95 -4.23 15.53
N LEU A 271 5.65 -4.52 15.59
CA LEU A 271 4.90 -4.95 14.42
C LEU A 271 4.69 -3.81 13.40
N SER A 272 4.57 -2.58 13.85
CA SER A 272 4.52 -1.40 12.96
C SER A 272 5.86 -1.20 12.25
N LEU A 273 6.98 -1.28 12.96
CA LEU A 273 8.32 -1.25 12.37
C LEU A 273 8.56 -2.43 11.40
N THR A 274 8.03 -3.60 11.73
CA THR A 274 8.03 -4.77 10.85
C THR A 274 7.33 -4.45 9.53
N CYS A 275 6.15 -3.83 9.58
CA CYS A 275 5.42 -3.43 8.37
C CYS A 275 6.19 -2.38 7.56
N LEU A 276 6.84 -1.41 8.21
CA LEU A 276 7.67 -0.42 7.56
C LEU A 276 8.83 -1.08 6.80
N LEU A 277 9.60 -1.97 7.45
CA LEU A 277 10.74 -2.65 6.82
C LEU A 277 10.28 -3.63 5.71
N ALA A 278 9.22 -4.40 5.96
CA ALA A 278 8.68 -5.35 4.99
C ALA A 278 8.05 -4.68 3.76
N SER A 279 7.70 -3.39 3.84
CA SER A 279 7.23 -2.61 2.69
C SER A 279 8.28 -2.47 1.59
N ALA A 280 9.56 -2.65 1.90
CA ALA A 280 10.64 -2.76 0.91
C ALA A 280 10.33 -3.85 -0.13
N TYR A 281 9.84 -5.01 0.31
CA TYR A 281 9.42 -6.07 -0.60
C TYR A 281 8.25 -5.62 -1.50
N SER A 282 7.24 -4.97 -0.93
CA SER A 282 6.07 -4.51 -1.71
C SER A 282 6.47 -3.51 -2.80
N VAL A 283 7.36 -2.57 -2.48
CA VAL A 283 7.88 -1.58 -3.45
C VAL A 283 8.68 -2.26 -4.55
N LEU A 284 9.58 -3.17 -4.18
CA LEU A 284 10.48 -3.82 -5.13
C LEU A 284 9.75 -4.82 -6.03
N SER A 285 8.81 -5.60 -5.48
CA SER A 285 8.04 -6.56 -6.27
C SER A 285 7.04 -5.90 -7.20
N ALA A 286 6.35 -4.82 -6.78
CA ALA A 286 5.32 -4.19 -7.59
C ALA A 286 5.86 -3.29 -8.72
N GLY A 287 6.97 -2.59 -8.47
CA GLY A 287 7.52 -1.61 -9.44
C GLY A 287 8.88 -2.04 -10.01
N PHE A 288 9.85 -2.20 -9.14
CA PHE A 288 11.24 -2.40 -9.56
C PHE A 288 11.54 -3.77 -10.20
N LEU A 289 10.78 -4.83 -9.85
CA LEU A 289 10.95 -6.16 -10.44
C LEU A 289 10.70 -6.15 -11.96
N VAL A 290 9.62 -5.48 -12.38
CA VAL A 290 9.30 -5.32 -13.80
C VAL A 290 10.41 -4.56 -14.50
N TYR A 291 10.89 -3.47 -13.91
CA TYR A 291 11.97 -2.67 -14.44
C TYR A 291 13.28 -3.47 -14.51
N PHE A 292 13.60 -4.26 -13.48
CA PHE A 292 14.73 -5.20 -13.47
C PHE A 292 14.63 -6.21 -14.61
N ALA A 293 13.49 -6.85 -14.80
CA ALA A 293 13.30 -7.87 -15.81
C ALA A 293 13.42 -7.31 -17.24
N GLN A 294 12.87 -6.14 -17.50
CA GLN A 294 12.98 -5.48 -18.81
C GLN A 294 14.39 -5.00 -19.10
N ALA A 295 15.08 -4.41 -18.12
CA ALA A 295 16.39 -3.80 -18.29
C ALA A 295 17.54 -4.83 -18.23
N VAL A 296 17.49 -5.82 -17.33
CA VAL A 296 18.58 -6.78 -17.10
C VAL A 296 18.41 -8.06 -17.93
N LEU A 297 17.18 -8.62 -17.95
CA LEU A 297 16.89 -9.85 -18.68
C LEU A 297 16.37 -9.60 -20.09
N GLN A 298 16.09 -8.34 -20.46
CA GLN A 298 15.60 -7.91 -21.78
C GLN A 298 14.32 -8.66 -22.22
N VAL A 299 13.46 -9.01 -21.27
CA VAL A 299 12.17 -9.67 -21.55
C VAL A 299 11.10 -8.65 -21.92
N SER A 300 10.07 -9.09 -22.67
CA SER A 300 8.94 -8.23 -23.04
C SER A 300 8.13 -7.77 -21.83
N ALA A 301 7.34 -6.71 -21.99
CA ALA A 301 6.46 -6.21 -20.95
C ALA A 301 5.46 -7.28 -20.48
N THR A 302 4.89 -8.05 -21.42
CA THR A 302 3.99 -9.17 -21.11
C THR A 302 4.68 -10.27 -20.31
N SER A 303 5.91 -10.65 -20.69
CA SER A 303 6.68 -11.66 -19.93
C SER A 303 7.03 -11.16 -18.52
N SER A 304 7.39 -9.89 -18.37
CA SER A 304 7.67 -9.31 -17.05
C SER A 304 6.42 -9.21 -16.17
N ALA A 305 5.22 -9.04 -16.76
CA ALA A 305 3.94 -9.06 -16.05
C ALA A 305 3.65 -10.40 -15.37
N THR A 306 4.08 -11.52 -15.99
CA THR A 306 3.83 -12.85 -15.43
C THR A 306 4.70 -13.18 -14.23
N LEU A 307 5.76 -12.42 -13.95
CA LEU A 307 6.66 -12.64 -12.80
C LEU A 307 5.97 -12.57 -11.45
N LEU A 308 4.89 -11.80 -11.33
CA LEU A 308 4.10 -11.72 -10.10
C LEU A 308 3.15 -12.91 -9.91
N MET A 309 2.89 -13.72 -10.95
CA MET A 309 1.93 -14.83 -10.91
C MET A 309 2.23 -15.84 -9.79
N PRO A 310 3.47 -16.35 -9.61
CA PRO A 310 3.73 -17.32 -8.54
C PRO A 310 3.43 -16.75 -7.15
N GLN A 311 3.77 -15.48 -6.90
CA GLN A 311 3.42 -14.81 -5.64
C GLN A 311 1.91 -14.78 -5.44
N VAL A 312 1.15 -14.39 -6.46
CA VAL A 312 -0.31 -14.27 -6.37
C VAL A 312 -0.96 -15.63 -6.16
N VAL A 313 -0.50 -16.66 -6.89
CA VAL A 313 -1.00 -18.05 -6.71
C VAL A 313 -0.77 -18.53 -5.26
N VAL A 314 0.44 -18.33 -4.73
CA VAL A 314 0.73 -18.67 -3.33
C VAL A 314 -0.17 -17.87 -2.38
N SER A 315 -0.34 -16.58 -2.62
CA SER A 315 -1.17 -15.70 -1.78
C SER A 315 -2.67 -15.98 -1.88
N LEU A 316 -3.12 -16.71 -2.88
CA LEU A 316 -4.52 -17.11 -3.04
C LEU A 316 -4.84 -18.36 -2.19
N PHE A 317 -3.95 -19.35 -2.16
CA PHE A 317 -4.20 -20.63 -1.51
C PHE A 317 -3.63 -20.73 -0.09
N LEU A 318 -2.46 -20.16 0.15
CA LEU A 318 -1.74 -20.26 1.42
C LEU A 318 -2.47 -19.62 2.62
N PRO A 319 -3.22 -18.51 2.52
CA PRO A 319 -3.91 -17.91 3.66
C PRO A 319 -4.84 -18.85 4.40
N GLN A 320 -5.54 -19.72 3.69
CA GLN A 320 -6.47 -20.69 4.30
C GLN A 320 -5.72 -21.75 5.12
N ILE A 321 -4.56 -22.19 4.63
CA ILE A 321 -3.70 -23.17 5.31
C ILE A 321 -3.07 -22.51 6.54
N VAL A 322 -2.51 -21.31 6.36
CA VAL A 322 -1.87 -20.53 7.43
C VAL A 322 -2.88 -20.19 8.51
N GLY A 323 -4.07 -19.70 8.15
CA GLY A 323 -5.11 -19.35 9.11
C GLY A 323 -5.46 -20.54 10.03
N ARG A 324 -5.66 -21.74 9.46
CA ARG A 324 -5.91 -22.97 10.23
C ARG A 324 -4.70 -23.39 11.09
N TRP A 325 -3.50 -23.17 10.59
CA TRP A 325 -2.28 -23.54 11.29
C TRP A 325 -1.98 -22.64 12.49
N VAL A 326 -2.10 -21.32 12.33
CA VAL A 326 -1.83 -20.34 13.41
C VAL A 326 -2.94 -20.29 14.44
N SER A 327 -4.21 -20.55 14.07
CA SER A 327 -5.34 -20.53 15.01
C SER A 327 -5.27 -21.64 16.09
N ARG A 328 -4.48 -22.68 15.87
CA ARG A 328 -4.32 -23.80 16.82
C ARG A 328 -3.41 -23.46 18.01
N ASP A 329 -2.46 -22.52 17.85
CA ASP A 329 -1.52 -22.13 18.90
C ASP A 329 -0.99 -20.72 18.62
N SER A 330 -1.13 -19.82 19.61
CA SER A 330 -0.64 -18.44 19.51
C SER A 330 0.86 -18.32 19.26
N ARG A 331 1.66 -19.32 19.70
CA ARG A 331 3.11 -19.35 19.44
C ARG A 331 3.45 -19.45 17.95
N ARG A 332 2.55 -20.05 17.15
CA ARG A 332 2.72 -20.22 15.68
C ARG A 332 2.67 -18.89 14.95
N TYR A 333 1.98 -17.89 15.49
CA TYR A 333 2.04 -16.52 14.93
C TYR A 333 3.46 -15.96 14.95
N LYS A 334 4.20 -16.16 16.05
CA LYS A 334 5.60 -15.73 16.13
C LYS A 334 6.44 -16.45 15.08
N THR A 335 6.25 -17.76 14.91
CA THR A 335 6.92 -18.56 13.87
C THR A 335 6.60 -18.03 12.47
N ALA A 336 5.32 -17.74 12.17
CA ALA A 336 4.92 -17.17 10.89
C ALA A 336 5.58 -15.83 10.61
N LEU A 337 5.69 -14.96 11.63
CA LEU A 337 6.24 -13.62 11.50
C LEU A 337 7.76 -13.61 11.25
N TRP A 338 8.56 -14.47 11.91
CA TRP A 338 9.98 -14.51 11.58
C TRP A 338 10.27 -15.24 10.26
N LEU A 339 9.49 -16.27 9.90
CA LEU A 339 9.55 -16.89 8.57
C LEU A 339 9.20 -15.91 7.46
N MET A 340 8.29 -14.96 7.72
CA MET A 340 7.98 -13.84 6.82
C MET A 340 9.25 -13.08 6.45
N GLY A 341 10.00 -12.61 7.46
CA GLY A 341 11.23 -11.85 7.24
C GLY A 341 12.26 -12.63 6.42
N ILE A 342 12.46 -13.90 6.74
CA ILE A 342 13.40 -14.77 6.01
C ILE A 342 12.97 -14.98 4.55
N SER A 343 11.70 -15.33 4.29
CA SER A 343 11.25 -15.60 2.94
C SER A 343 11.27 -14.36 2.04
N LEU A 344 10.89 -13.19 2.56
CA LEU A 344 11.01 -11.92 1.84
C LEU A 344 12.50 -11.57 1.56
N ALA A 345 13.38 -11.79 2.52
CA ALA A 345 14.82 -11.54 2.37
C ALA A 345 15.46 -12.48 1.33
N ILE A 346 15.17 -13.79 1.38
CA ILE A 346 15.66 -14.78 0.41
C ILE A 346 15.27 -14.36 -1.01
N THR A 347 14.03 -13.92 -1.19
CA THR A 347 13.54 -13.49 -2.50
C THR A 347 14.33 -12.30 -3.01
N LEU A 348 14.44 -11.22 -2.24
CA LEU A 348 15.08 -9.99 -2.69
C LEU A 348 16.61 -10.16 -2.85
N ILE A 349 17.26 -10.83 -1.92
CA ILE A 349 18.70 -11.15 -2.03
C ILE A 349 18.95 -12.09 -3.22
N GLY A 350 18.10 -13.09 -3.42
CA GLY A 350 18.18 -13.97 -4.57
C GLY A 350 18.07 -13.23 -5.91
N ILE A 351 17.12 -12.28 -6.02
CA ILE A 351 16.98 -11.42 -7.20
C ILE A 351 18.24 -10.56 -7.42
N SER A 352 18.84 -10.01 -6.34
CA SER A 352 20.05 -9.20 -6.44
C SER A 352 21.26 -9.93 -7.02
N MET A 353 21.27 -11.26 -6.94
CA MET A 353 22.36 -12.12 -7.45
C MET A 353 22.18 -12.54 -8.91
N ILE A 354 21.02 -12.25 -9.52
CA ILE A 354 20.71 -12.61 -10.91
C ILE A 354 21.51 -11.70 -11.86
N LYS A 355 22.14 -12.32 -12.87
CA LYS A 355 22.95 -11.66 -13.90
C LYS A 355 22.27 -11.72 -15.27
N VAL A 356 22.73 -10.91 -16.19
CA VAL A 356 22.35 -10.98 -17.60
C VAL A 356 22.56 -12.41 -18.13
N GLY A 357 21.55 -12.97 -18.80
CA GLY A 357 21.59 -14.36 -19.30
C GLY A 357 21.10 -15.43 -18.31
N SER A 358 20.73 -15.06 -17.09
CA SER A 358 20.12 -16.01 -16.14
C SER A 358 18.72 -16.43 -16.61
N SER A 359 18.32 -17.65 -16.27
CA SER A 359 16.97 -18.16 -16.59
C SER A 359 15.88 -17.40 -15.82
N ILE A 360 14.84 -16.97 -16.52
CA ILE A 360 13.65 -16.33 -15.94
C ILE A 360 12.94 -17.24 -14.91
N VAL A 361 13.12 -18.57 -15.01
CA VAL A 361 12.54 -19.55 -14.08
C VAL A 361 13.01 -19.30 -12.66
N ILE A 362 14.25 -18.83 -12.46
CA ILE A 362 14.77 -18.50 -11.12
C ILE A 362 13.94 -17.40 -10.49
N LEU A 363 13.53 -16.38 -11.27
CA LEU A 363 12.64 -15.32 -10.78
C LEU A 363 11.27 -15.87 -10.38
N TYR A 364 10.69 -16.77 -11.14
CA TYR A 364 9.41 -17.39 -10.77
C TYR A 364 9.49 -18.16 -9.45
N VAL A 365 10.56 -18.92 -9.24
CA VAL A 365 10.79 -19.65 -7.98
C VAL A 365 10.97 -18.67 -6.81
N LEU A 366 11.79 -17.64 -6.98
CA LEU A 366 12.00 -16.62 -5.95
C LEU A 366 10.70 -15.88 -5.62
N MET A 367 9.90 -15.53 -6.61
CA MET A 367 8.60 -14.88 -6.39
C MET A 367 7.59 -15.79 -5.71
N ALA A 368 7.63 -17.10 -5.92
CA ALA A 368 6.82 -18.05 -5.15
C ALA A 368 7.23 -18.06 -3.67
N VAL A 369 8.54 -18.05 -3.37
CA VAL A 369 9.06 -17.93 -1.99
C VAL A 369 8.64 -16.60 -1.37
N GLY A 370 8.74 -15.49 -2.11
CA GLY A 370 8.27 -14.17 -1.69
C GLY A 370 6.77 -14.14 -1.38
N GLY A 371 5.98 -14.89 -2.15
CA GLY A 371 4.55 -15.07 -1.92
C GLY A 371 4.21 -15.66 -0.56
N ILE A 372 5.05 -16.56 -0.03
CA ILE A 372 4.90 -17.09 1.32
C ILE A 372 5.04 -15.97 2.35
N GLY A 373 6.11 -15.18 2.26
CA GLY A 373 6.35 -14.05 3.16
C GLY A 373 5.28 -12.97 3.05
N TYR A 374 4.88 -12.62 1.85
CA TYR A 374 3.82 -11.65 1.59
C TYR A 374 2.47 -12.10 2.19
N THR A 375 2.18 -13.40 2.12
CA THR A 375 0.99 -13.98 2.76
C THR A 375 1.05 -13.85 4.27
N PHE A 376 2.18 -14.15 4.92
CA PHE A 376 2.34 -13.98 6.35
C PHE A 376 2.24 -12.51 6.77
N LEU A 377 2.80 -11.57 6.00
CA LEU A 377 2.71 -10.13 6.25
C LEU A 377 1.25 -9.67 6.32
N ASN A 378 0.44 -10.06 5.35
CA ASN A 378 -0.94 -9.58 5.25
C ASN A 378 -1.89 -10.30 6.22
N ASN A 379 -1.67 -11.60 6.50
CA ASN A 379 -2.62 -12.42 7.25
C ASN A 379 -2.27 -12.62 8.73
N CYS A 380 -0.99 -12.46 9.13
CA CYS A 380 -0.57 -12.75 10.50
C CYS A 380 -0.31 -11.51 11.36
N VAL A 381 0.12 -10.40 10.78
CA VAL A 381 0.52 -9.21 11.55
C VAL A 381 -0.66 -8.60 12.30
N ALA A 382 -1.76 -8.32 11.63
CA ALA A 382 -2.92 -7.67 12.26
C ALA A 382 -3.58 -8.56 13.32
N PRO A 383 -3.89 -9.86 13.06
CA PRO A 383 -4.45 -10.72 14.09
C PRO A 383 -3.53 -10.89 15.31
N PHE A 384 -2.23 -11.04 15.10
CA PHE A 384 -1.29 -11.15 16.21
C PHE A 384 -1.20 -9.86 17.02
N MET A 385 -1.26 -8.70 16.38
CA MET A 385 -1.31 -7.41 17.04
C MET A 385 -2.56 -7.31 17.91
N THR A 386 -3.74 -7.65 17.38
CA THR A 386 -5.01 -7.57 18.12
C THR A 386 -5.12 -8.56 19.29
N MET A 387 -4.42 -9.70 19.22
CA MET A 387 -4.35 -10.66 20.33
C MET A 387 -3.60 -10.16 21.56
N ASN A 388 -2.73 -9.17 21.41
CA ASN A 388 -1.81 -8.69 22.45
C ASN A 388 -2.18 -7.30 22.98
N ILE A 389 -3.35 -6.77 22.64
CA ILE A 389 -3.84 -5.45 23.05
C ILE A 389 -5.30 -5.51 23.50
N SER A 390 -5.73 -4.47 24.24
CA SER A 390 -7.11 -4.37 24.67
C SER A 390 -8.07 -4.12 23.49
N PRO A 391 -9.34 -4.57 23.55
CA PRO A 391 -10.33 -4.30 22.51
C PRO A 391 -10.51 -2.82 22.17
N ALA A 392 -10.33 -1.94 23.17
CA ALA A 392 -10.43 -0.48 23.00
C ALA A 392 -9.30 0.10 22.14
N GLU A 393 -8.12 -0.54 22.14
CA GLU A 393 -6.94 -0.06 21.42
C GLU A 393 -6.78 -0.69 20.01
N MET A 394 -7.61 -1.68 19.65
CA MET A 394 -7.50 -2.40 18.38
C MET A 394 -7.56 -1.47 17.16
N GLY A 395 -8.45 -0.46 17.19
CA GLY A 395 -8.57 0.52 16.11
C GLY A 395 -7.31 1.35 15.95
N ALA A 396 -6.77 1.85 17.06
CA ALA A 396 -5.54 2.63 17.12
C ALA A 396 -4.33 1.83 16.59
N ALA A 397 -4.19 0.59 17.02
CA ALA A 397 -3.09 -0.29 16.62
C ALA A 397 -3.12 -0.62 15.11
N ASN A 398 -4.30 -0.94 14.57
CA ASN A 398 -4.46 -1.16 13.12
C ASN A 398 -4.23 0.13 12.31
N GLY A 399 -4.60 1.28 12.86
CA GLY A 399 -4.26 2.59 12.29
C GLY A 399 -2.75 2.80 12.21
N CYS A 400 -2.02 2.52 13.30
CA CYS A 400 -0.55 2.56 13.32
C CYS A 400 0.06 1.60 12.29
N LYS A 401 -0.42 0.35 12.22
CA LYS A 401 0.03 -0.61 11.20
C LYS A 401 -0.14 -0.03 9.79
N GLY A 402 -1.33 0.47 9.46
CA GLY A 402 -1.62 1.05 8.16
C GLY A 402 -0.71 2.24 7.84
N PHE A 403 -0.56 3.15 8.78
CA PHE A 403 0.32 4.31 8.65
C PHE A 403 1.78 3.89 8.39
N PHE A 404 2.35 3.00 9.21
CA PHE A 404 3.73 2.54 9.04
C PHE A 404 3.94 1.74 7.75
N THR A 405 2.94 0.99 7.28
CA THR A 405 3.00 0.33 5.98
C THR A 405 3.09 1.35 4.85
N THR A 406 2.23 2.36 4.83
CA THR A 406 2.21 3.37 3.76
C THR A 406 3.43 4.29 3.84
N LEU A 407 3.83 4.66 5.06
CA LEU A 407 5.08 5.38 5.32
C LEU A 407 6.28 4.60 4.78
N GLY A 408 6.33 3.29 5.06
CA GLY A 408 7.39 2.42 4.59
C GLY A 408 7.44 2.32 3.06
N VAL A 409 6.30 2.21 2.38
CA VAL A 409 6.23 2.24 0.91
C VAL A 409 6.81 3.55 0.37
N THR A 410 6.43 4.68 0.97
CA THR A 410 6.92 6.01 0.57
C THR A 410 8.43 6.15 0.80
N LEU A 411 8.92 5.80 1.98
CA LEU A 411 10.34 5.92 2.33
C LEU A 411 11.21 4.97 1.53
N MET A 412 10.83 3.70 1.44
CA MET A 412 11.60 2.71 0.66
C MET A 412 11.61 3.06 -0.82
N GLY A 413 10.47 3.52 -1.38
CA GLY A 413 10.41 4.00 -2.76
C GLY A 413 11.37 5.16 -3.02
N SER A 414 11.42 6.15 -2.11
CA SER A 414 12.33 7.29 -2.21
C SER A 414 13.81 6.88 -2.08
N ILE A 415 14.12 6.03 -1.09
CA ILE A 415 15.50 5.53 -0.87
C ILE A 415 15.97 4.72 -2.07
N PHE A 416 15.15 3.82 -2.59
CA PHE A 416 15.48 3.00 -3.75
C PHE A 416 15.61 3.83 -5.03
N GLY A 417 14.75 4.85 -5.20
CA GLY A 417 14.86 5.81 -6.29
C GLY A 417 16.16 6.61 -6.25
N MET A 418 16.53 7.12 -5.07
CA MET A 418 17.81 7.80 -4.85
C MET A 418 18.99 6.86 -5.18
N MET A 419 18.95 5.62 -4.71
CA MET A 419 20.02 4.64 -4.96
C MET A 419 20.21 4.34 -6.46
N LEU A 420 19.13 4.31 -7.27
CA LEU A 420 19.25 4.15 -8.71
C LEU A 420 20.05 5.29 -9.36
N GLY A 421 19.87 6.52 -8.89
CA GLY A 421 20.59 7.68 -9.40
C GLY A 421 22.07 7.77 -8.96
N MET A 422 22.50 6.99 -7.96
CA MET A 422 23.88 7.05 -7.43
C MET A 422 24.91 6.28 -8.28
N PHE A 423 24.48 5.37 -9.14
CA PHE A 423 25.35 4.51 -9.93
C PHE A 423 25.21 4.82 -11.42
N GLN A 424 26.35 4.83 -12.14
CA GLN A 424 26.36 5.02 -13.59
C GLN A 424 25.82 3.80 -14.34
N ASP A 425 26.09 2.58 -13.84
CA ASP A 425 25.57 1.33 -14.41
C ASP A 425 24.23 0.98 -13.73
N PHE A 426 23.17 1.04 -14.52
CA PHE A 426 21.81 0.72 -14.07
C PHE A 426 21.69 -0.72 -13.55
N THR A 427 22.37 -1.68 -14.16
CA THR A 427 22.33 -3.11 -13.77
C THR A 427 22.89 -3.30 -12.37
N VAL A 428 24.00 -2.62 -12.07
CA VAL A 428 24.62 -2.61 -10.74
C VAL A 428 23.71 -1.89 -9.73
N ALA A 429 23.17 -0.74 -10.13
CA ALA A 429 22.28 0.06 -9.29
C ALA A 429 21.06 -0.76 -8.81
N ILE A 430 20.35 -1.38 -9.75
CA ILE A 430 19.11 -2.11 -9.44
C ILE A 430 19.39 -3.37 -8.62
N SER A 431 20.50 -4.09 -8.86
CA SER A 431 20.92 -5.24 -8.05
C SER A 431 21.21 -4.82 -6.61
N ARG A 432 21.87 -3.67 -6.39
CA ARG A 432 22.12 -3.11 -5.06
C ARG A 432 20.84 -2.71 -4.34
N VAL A 433 19.87 -2.15 -5.05
CA VAL A 433 18.55 -1.81 -4.51
C VAL A 433 17.84 -3.06 -3.97
N PHE A 434 17.83 -4.16 -4.73
CA PHE A 434 17.26 -5.44 -4.27
C PHE A 434 18.02 -6.01 -3.06
N LEU A 435 19.35 -5.89 -3.03
CA LEU A 435 20.16 -6.34 -1.90
C LEU A 435 19.81 -5.57 -0.61
N VAL A 436 19.74 -4.25 -0.69
CA VAL A 436 19.38 -3.39 0.47
C VAL A 436 17.96 -3.69 0.94
N GLY A 437 17.00 -3.83 0.01
CA GLY A 437 15.63 -4.24 0.35
C GLY A 437 15.58 -5.61 1.05
N GLY A 438 16.39 -6.57 0.59
CA GLY A 438 16.54 -7.88 1.23
C GLY A 438 17.11 -7.79 2.65
N ILE A 439 18.11 -6.95 2.89
CA ILE A 439 18.65 -6.69 4.22
C ILE A 439 17.60 -6.06 5.14
N CYS A 440 16.82 -5.07 4.64
CA CYS A 440 15.71 -4.49 5.41
C CYS A 440 14.68 -5.56 5.83
N CYS A 441 14.31 -6.46 4.92
CA CYS A 441 13.40 -7.58 5.25
C CYS A 441 14.04 -8.59 6.22
N LEU A 442 15.35 -8.83 6.12
CA LEU A 442 16.06 -9.73 7.04
C LEU A 442 16.07 -9.19 8.48
N LEU A 443 16.20 -7.87 8.66
CA LEU A 443 16.15 -7.20 9.97
C LEU A 443 14.82 -7.39 10.70
N VAL A 444 13.74 -7.70 9.99
CA VAL A 444 12.43 -8.05 10.58
C VAL A 444 12.54 -9.28 11.49
N THR A 445 13.32 -10.27 11.09
CA THR A 445 13.47 -11.54 11.82
C THR A 445 14.01 -11.35 13.25
N PRO A 446 15.18 -10.72 13.49
CA PRO A 446 15.70 -10.49 14.83
C PRO A 446 14.80 -9.55 15.63
N LEU A 447 14.17 -8.54 15.00
CA LEU A 447 13.21 -7.68 15.69
C LEU A 447 12.09 -8.49 16.33
N ILE A 448 11.49 -9.43 15.60
CA ILE A 448 10.40 -10.27 16.10
C ILE A 448 10.91 -11.25 17.16
N LEU A 449 12.04 -11.90 16.92
CA LEU A 449 12.60 -12.89 17.84
C LEU A 449 12.95 -12.30 19.21
N ILE A 450 13.58 -11.11 19.24
CA ILE A 450 14.09 -10.47 20.44
C ILE A 450 12.97 -9.75 21.21
N PHE A 451 12.11 -9.02 20.49
CA PHE A 451 11.22 -8.05 21.11
C PHE A 451 9.78 -8.52 21.28
N VAL A 452 9.34 -9.57 20.55
CA VAL A 452 7.99 -10.11 20.68
C VAL A 452 7.98 -11.32 21.59
N LYS A 453 7.43 -11.13 22.81
CA LYS A 453 7.22 -12.23 23.74
C LYS A 453 5.87 -12.90 23.44
N THR A 454 5.86 -14.22 23.38
CA THR A 454 4.63 -15.01 23.34
C THR A 454 4.21 -15.26 24.79
N GLY A 455 3.28 -14.50 25.31
CA GLY A 455 2.64 -14.75 26.60
C GLY A 455 1.17 -15.16 26.41
N PRO A 456 0.54 -15.84 27.39
CA PRO A 456 -0.89 -15.94 27.45
C PRO A 456 -1.49 -14.50 27.54
N ARG A 457 -2.70 -14.30 27.01
CA ARG A 457 -3.44 -13.05 27.18
C ARG A 457 -3.37 -12.61 28.63
N PRO A 458 -3.17 -11.32 28.94
CA PRO A 458 -3.63 -10.81 30.21
C PRO A 458 -5.12 -11.10 30.26
N GLU A 459 -5.53 -11.91 31.20
CA GLU A 459 -6.94 -12.12 31.48
C GLU A 459 -7.57 -10.75 31.75
N ALA A 460 -8.68 -10.48 31.04
CA ALA A 460 -9.41 -9.22 31.09
C ALA A 460 -10.14 -9.08 32.44
#